data_d409530e1a880e18f2530ceef3456a29
#
_entry.id   d409530e1a880e18f2530ceef3456a29
#
_cell.length_a   1.000
_cell.length_b   1.000
_cell.length_c   1.000
_cell.angle_alpha   90.00
_cell.angle_beta   90.00
_cell.angle_gamma   90.00
#
_symmetry.space_group_name_H-M   'P 1'
#
loop_
_entity.id
_entity.type
_entity.pdbx_description
1 polymer ?
#
loop_
_entity_poly.entity_id
_entity_poly.type
_entity_poly.pdbx_seq_one_letter_code
_entity_poly.pdbx_strand_id
1 'polypeptide(L)'
;SLHDALPISNDQVGDVLRQGTLGIGFIGGHNAMMALYGEGHANNQKAWDTLFEAVTEMNKVADEYKQKYQLNFSVLATPAEGLSGRFTRMDRRKYGIIPGVTDNDYYVNSFHVDVKEPITITEKIKREAPFHAITRGGHITYVELDGEAQKNVKAIAKIVKVMHDEGIGYGSINHPVDTCQACGYKGVIYDKCPVCQSENIMRMRRITGYLTGDLSTWNSAKRAEERDRVKHG
;
A
#
# COMPACT_ATOMS: atom_id res chain seq x y z
N SER A 1 -8.44 -19.69 20.33
CA SER A 1 -9.28 -18.81 21.17
C SER A 1 -8.43 -17.72 21.79
N LEU A 2 -9.03 -16.64 22.31
CA LEU A 2 -8.32 -15.59 23.07
C LEU A 2 -7.55 -16.15 24.27
N HIS A 3 -7.99 -17.28 24.81
CA HIS A 3 -7.33 -17.99 25.90
C HIS A 3 -5.98 -18.62 25.49
N ASP A 4 -5.81 -18.95 24.22
CA ASP A 4 -4.55 -19.57 23.73
C ASP A 4 -3.48 -18.53 23.44
N ALA A 5 -3.85 -17.26 23.37
CA ALA A 5 -2.95 -16.13 23.12
C ALA A 5 -2.54 -15.36 24.39
N LEU A 6 -3.11 -15.69 25.54
CA LEU A 6 -2.71 -15.09 26.82
C LEU A 6 -1.41 -15.74 27.33
N PRO A 7 -0.48 -14.94 27.88
CA PRO A 7 0.70 -15.49 28.53
C PRO A 7 0.28 -16.49 29.62
N ILE A 8 1.00 -17.58 29.68
CA ILE A 8 0.75 -18.69 30.65
C ILE A 8 1.14 -18.28 32.05
N SER A 9 1.46 -17.03 32.30
CA SER A 9 1.84 -16.48 33.58
C SER A 9 0.65 -15.80 34.27
N ASN A 10 0.74 -15.60 35.57
CA ASN A 10 -0.22 -14.82 36.35
C ASN A 10 -0.18 -13.33 36.08
N ASP A 11 0.24 -12.93 34.83
CA ASP A 11 0.32 -11.54 34.45
C ASP A 11 -1.06 -10.91 34.41
N GLN A 12 -1.15 -9.72 34.95
CA GLN A 12 -2.38 -8.95 34.87
C GLN A 12 -2.59 -8.45 33.44
N VAL A 13 -3.85 -8.38 32.97
CA VAL A 13 -4.20 -7.88 31.62
C VAL A 13 -3.56 -6.52 31.33
N GLY A 14 -3.43 -5.66 32.35
CA GLY A 14 -2.76 -4.37 32.24
C GLY A 14 -1.29 -4.48 31.82
N ASP A 15 -0.57 -5.46 32.32
CA ASP A 15 0.86 -5.66 32.01
C ASP A 15 1.03 -6.17 30.57
N VAL A 16 0.13 -7.03 30.12
CA VAL A 16 0.08 -7.50 28.72
C VAL A 16 -0.21 -6.35 27.77
N LEU A 17 -1.20 -5.50 28.09
CA LEU A 17 -1.56 -4.34 27.26
C LEU A 17 -0.44 -3.30 27.16
N ARG A 18 0.38 -3.14 28.19
CA ARG A 18 1.56 -2.25 28.16
C ARG A 18 2.63 -2.69 27.18
N GLN A 19 2.67 -3.96 26.79
CA GLN A 19 3.57 -4.48 25.78
C GLN A 19 3.04 -4.26 24.35
N GLY A 20 1.76 -3.91 24.21
CA GLY A 20 1.12 -3.65 22.93
C GLY A 20 1.52 -2.30 22.31
N THR A 21 1.26 -2.15 21.01
CA THR A 21 1.41 -0.88 20.29
C THR A 21 0.04 -0.38 19.85
N LEU A 22 -0.26 0.88 20.17
CA LEU A 22 -1.43 1.59 19.66
C LEU A 22 -1.06 2.25 18.33
N GLY A 23 -1.50 1.66 17.22
CA GLY A 23 -1.24 2.15 15.88
C GLY A 23 -2.23 3.25 15.48
N ILE A 24 -1.72 4.40 15.07
CA ILE A 24 -2.50 5.48 14.46
C ILE A 24 -2.35 5.33 12.94
N GLY A 25 -3.34 4.71 12.31
CA GLY A 25 -3.34 4.48 10.86
C GLY A 25 -4.07 5.58 10.11
N PHE A 26 -3.66 5.79 8.86
CA PHE A 26 -4.32 6.72 7.95
C PHE A 26 -4.42 6.15 6.54
N ILE A 27 -5.42 6.62 5.79
CA ILE A 27 -5.64 6.31 4.37
C ILE A 27 -6.06 7.58 3.63
N GLY A 28 -5.95 7.58 2.31
CA GLY A 28 -6.45 8.67 1.49
C GLY A 28 -5.57 9.92 1.46
N GLY A 29 -4.26 9.80 1.75
CA GLY A 29 -3.36 10.95 1.68
C GLY A 29 -3.39 11.63 0.31
N HIS A 30 -3.28 10.87 -0.77
CA HIS A 30 -3.44 11.38 -2.14
C HIS A 30 -4.80 12.07 -2.33
N ASN A 31 -5.89 11.42 -1.92
CA ASN A 31 -7.23 11.95 -2.13
C ASN A 31 -7.51 13.22 -1.31
N ALA A 32 -6.91 13.35 -0.13
CA ALA A 32 -6.95 14.58 0.65
C ALA A 32 -6.25 15.74 -0.09
N MET A 33 -5.12 15.47 -0.73
CA MET A 33 -4.42 16.47 -1.55
C MET A 33 -5.21 16.85 -2.79
N MET A 34 -5.86 15.88 -3.44
CA MET A 34 -6.81 16.15 -4.52
C MET A 34 -7.94 17.08 -4.08
N ALA A 35 -8.50 16.86 -2.89
CA ALA A 35 -9.55 17.72 -2.35
C ALA A 35 -9.08 19.16 -2.03
N LEU A 36 -7.84 19.31 -1.59
CA LEU A 36 -7.27 20.61 -1.18
C LEU A 36 -6.70 21.41 -2.35
N TYR A 37 -6.07 20.75 -3.30
CA TYR A 37 -5.27 21.39 -4.34
C TYR A 37 -5.71 21.06 -5.77
N GLY A 38 -6.62 20.10 -5.95
CA GLY A 38 -6.99 19.58 -7.29
C GLY A 38 -5.93 18.70 -7.92
N GLU A 39 -4.81 18.48 -7.26
CA GLU A 39 -3.67 17.68 -7.73
C GLU A 39 -3.12 16.79 -6.62
N GLY A 40 -2.63 15.61 -6.99
CA GLY A 40 -1.98 14.67 -6.08
C GLY A 40 -0.56 15.08 -5.71
N HIS A 41 -0.07 14.54 -4.61
CA HIS A 41 1.28 14.83 -4.08
C HIS A 41 2.44 14.25 -4.92
N ALA A 42 2.15 13.44 -5.93
CA ALA A 42 3.17 12.97 -6.87
C ALA A 42 3.74 14.11 -7.73
N ASN A 43 2.85 14.99 -8.22
CA ASN A 43 3.16 16.03 -9.22
C ASN A 43 3.18 17.44 -8.64
N ASN A 44 2.54 17.66 -7.48
CA ASN A 44 2.44 18.95 -6.83
C ASN A 44 3.29 18.97 -5.55
N GLN A 45 4.35 19.79 -5.53
CA GLN A 45 5.26 19.89 -4.39
C GLN A 45 4.56 20.43 -3.15
N LYS A 46 3.66 21.43 -3.29
CA LYS A 46 2.91 21.97 -2.15
C LYS A 46 1.98 20.91 -1.54
N ALA A 47 1.34 20.09 -2.37
CA ALA A 47 0.53 18.97 -1.89
C ALA A 47 1.40 17.94 -1.16
N TRP A 48 2.61 17.66 -1.68
CA TRP A 48 3.56 16.77 -1.02
C TRP A 48 4.00 17.31 0.35
N ASP A 49 4.39 18.59 0.41
CA ASP A 49 4.83 19.24 1.65
C ASP A 49 3.71 19.21 2.69
N THR A 50 2.47 19.51 2.30
CA THR A 50 1.30 19.48 3.18
C THR A 50 1.01 18.07 3.71
N LEU A 51 1.08 17.04 2.87
CA LEU A 51 0.88 15.66 3.31
C LEU A 51 2.00 15.23 4.27
N PHE A 52 3.25 15.57 3.95
CA PHE A 52 4.40 15.25 4.79
C PHE A 52 4.31 15.94 6.16
N GLU A 53 3.93 17.22 6.20
CA GLU A 53 3.71 17.99 7.44
C GLU A 53 2.59 17.34 8.28
N ALA A 54 1.45 16.99 7.66
CA ALA A 54 0.34 16.33 8.36
C ALA A 54 0.76 15.00 9.01
N VAL A 55 1.49 14.15 8.29
CA VAL A 55 1.97 12.87 8.85
C VAL A 55 3.05 13.10 9.91
N THR A 56 3.88 14.12 9.75
CA THR A 56 4.88 14.52 10.75
C THR A 56 4.21 14.95 12.06
N GLU A 57 3.14 15.74 11.98
CA GLU A 57 2.38 16.16 13.16
C GLU A 57 1.69 14.96 13.83
N MET A 58 1.12 14.01 13.05
CA MET A 58 0.59 12.76 13.61
C MET A 58 1.67 12.00 14.39
N ASN A 59 2.88 11.92 13.86
CA ASN A 59 3.99 11.24 14.53
C ASN A 59 4.43 11.95 15.81
N LYS A 60 4.44 13.29 15.82
CA LYS A 60 4.73 14.11 17.00
C LYS A 60 3.70 13.89 18.11
N VAL A 61 2.40 13.92 17.77
CA VAL A 61 1.31 13.61 18.71
C VAL A 61 1.45 12.18 19.26
N ALA A 62 1.82 11.21 18.43
CA ALA A 62 2.08 9.85 18.88
C ALA A 62 3.22 9.79 19.90
N ASP A 63 4.31 10.53 19.69
CA ASP A 63 5.42 10.61 20.63
C ASP A 63 5.04 11.33 21.95
N GLU A 64 4.23 12.38 21.88
CA GLU A 64 3.68 13.05 23.08
C GLU A 64 2.79 12.09 23.89
N TYR A 65 1.92 11.33 23.23
CA TYR A 65 1.04 10.36 23.89
C TYR A 65 1.82 9.19 24.50
N LYS A 66 2.88 8.74 23.83
CA LYS A 66 3.79 7.75 24.38
C LYS A 66 4.39 8.20 25.72
N GLN A 67 4.83 9.45 25.80
CA GLN A 67 5.36 10.01 27.05
C GLN A 67 4.25 10.21 28.11
N LYS A 68 3.11 10.76 27.70
CA LYS A 68 2.00 11.09 28.62
C LYS A 68 1.37 9.85 29.25
N TYR A 69 1.14 8.82 28.47
CA TYR A 69 0.38 7.63 28.90
C TYR A 69 1.27 6.43 29.23
N GLN A 70 2.58 6.51 28.99
CA GLN A 70 3.53 5.41 29.17
C GLN A 70 3.11 4.14 28.40
N LEU A 71 2.52 4.33 27.22
CA LEU A 71 2.10 3.30 26.29
C LEU A 71 2.83 3.49 24.95
N ASN A 72 2.97 2.44 24.17
CA ASN A 72 3.62 2.53 22.88
C ASN A 72 2.60 3.01 21.83
N PHE A 73 2.75 4.25 21.36
CA PHE A 73 2.00 4.82 20.23
C PHE A 73 2.88 4.90 19.00
N SER A 74 2.32 4.71 17.82
CA SER A 74 3.08 4.75 16.57
C SER A 74 2.18 5.08 15.39
N VAL A 75 2.67 5.86 14.43
CA VAL A 75 1.99 6.10 13.16
C VAL A 75 2.23 4.93 12.22
N LEU A 76 1.17 4.43 11.63
CA LEU A 76 1.13 3.31 10.71
C LEU A 76 0.66 3.76 9.33
N ALA A 77 1.45 3.53 8.30
CA ALA A 77 0.99 3.61 6.92
C ALA A 77 0.05 2.42 6.64
N THR A 78 -1.23 2.62 6.91
CA THR A 78 -2.22 1.54 6.91
C THR A 78 -2.32 0.85 5.55
N PRO A 79 -2.14 -0.47 5.48
CA PRO A 79 -2.44 -1.25 4.28
C PRO A 79 -3.95 -1.47 4.20
N ALA A 80 -4.70 -0.41 3.87
CA ALA A 80 -6.15 -0.43 3.90
C ALA A 80 -6.72 -1.34 2.81
N GLU A 81 -7.39 -2.37 3.21
CA GLU A 81 -8.04 -3.34 2.33
C GLU A 81 -9.52 -3.00 2.14
N GLY A 82 -10.39 -3.45 3.06
CA GLY A 82 -11.82 -3.17 2.99
C GLY A 82 -12.18 -1.70 3.28
N LEU A 83 -11.41 -1.02 4.12
CA LEU A 83 -11.69 0.36 4.52
C LEU A 83 -11.53 1.35 3.37
N SER A 84 -10.58 1.15 2.45
CA SER A 84 -10.35 2.05 1.33
C SER A 84 -11.61 2.26 0.49
N GLY A 85 -12.29 1.19 0.10
CA GLY A 85 -13.55 1.28 -0.65
C GLY A 85 -14.76 1.62 0.22
N ARG A 86 -14.76 1.23 1.51
CA ARG A 86 -15.85 1.55 2.42
C ARG A 86 -15.96 3.06 2.64
N PHE A 87 -14.86 3.72 2.93
CA PHE A 87 -14.84 5.17 3.19
C PHE A 87 -15.20 5.96 1.94
N THR A 88 -14.67 5.61 0.77
CA THR A 88 -15.06 6.24 -0.48
C THR A 88 -16.57 6.18 -0.72
N ARG A 89 -17.21 5.03 -0.49
CA ARG A 89 -18.66 4.90 -0.63
C ARG A 89 -19.44 5.72 0.41
N MET A 90 -18.94 5.81 1.65
CA MET A 90 -19.57 6.61 2.70
C MET A 90 -19.50 8.10 2.36
N ASP A 91 -18.34 8.58 1.94
CA ASP A 91 -18.14 9.98 1.61
C ASP A 91 -18.87 10.38 0.32
N ARG A 92 -18.93 9.49 -0.68
CA ARG A 92 -19.76 9.70 -1.87
C ARG A 92 -21.24 9.88 -1.52
N ARG A 93 -21.78 9.12 -0.56
CA ARG A 93 -23.17 9.26 -0.10
C ARG A 93 -23.40 10.58 0.63
N LYS A 94 -22.41 11.04 1.38
CA LYS A 94 -22.52 12.22 2.22
C LYS A 94 -22.24 13.53 1.46
N TYR A 95 -21.25 13.52 0.58
CA TYR A 95 -20.71 14.72 -0.07
C TYR A 95 -20.91 14.73 -1.59
N GLY A 96 -21.48 13.66 -2.17
CA GLY A 96 -21.61 13.52 -3.61
C GLY A 96 -20.33 13.07 -4.30
N ILE A 97 -20.31 13.20 -5.62
CA ILE A 97 -19.16 12.88 -6.46
C ILE A 97 -18.23 14.08 -6.50
N ILE A 98 -17.00 13.89 -6.01
CA ILE A 98 -15.91 14.89 -6.03
C ILE A 98 -14.80 14.29 -6.90
N PRO A 99 -14.42 14.94 -8.03
CA PRO A 99 -13.39 14.47 -8.94
C PRO A 99 -12.04 14.21 -8.23
N GLY A 100 -11.43 13.05 -8.50
CA GLY A 100 -10.16 12.63 -7.89
C GLY A 100 -10.28 12.20 -6.41
N VAL A 101 -11.46 12.34 -5.79
CA VAL A 101 -11.69 12.02 -4.39
C VAL A 101 -12.72 10.89 -4.25
N THR A 102 -14.00 11.20 -4.45
CA THR A 102 -15.08 10.24 -4.23
C THR A 102 -15.60 9.57 -5.51
N ASP A 103 -15.11 9.96 -6.67
CA ASP A 103 -15.42 9.34 -7.97
C ASP A 103 -14.71 8.00 -8.19
N ASN A 104 -13.66 7.71 -7.40
CA ASN A 104 -12.94 6.43 -7.41
C ASN A 104 -13.64 5.36 -6.56
N ASP A 105 -13.35 4.08 -6.85
CA ASP A 105 -13.88 2.94 -6.08
C ASP A 105 -13.13 2.71 -4.76
N TYR A 106 -12.02 3.40 -4.54
CA TYR A 106 -11.16 3.27 -3.35
C TYR A 106 -10.43 4.58 -3.07
N TYR A 107 -10.03 4.78 -1.81
CA TYR A 107 -9.01 5.74 -1.44
C TYR A 107 -7.62 5.12 -1.52
N VAL A 108 -6.65 5.90 -1.98
CA VAL A 108 -5.24 5.49 -2.02
C VAL A 108 -4.74 5.20 -0.61
N ASN A 109 -3.96 4.14 -0.45
CA ASN A 109 -3.44 3.76 0.86
C ASN A 109 -2.45 4.80 1.38
N SER A 110 -2.60 5.18 2.64
CA SER A 110 -1.67 6.01 3.40
C SER A 110 -1.06 7.17 2.60
N PHE A 111 0.26 7.20 2.50
CA PHE A 111 1.06 8.20 1.76
C PHE A 111 1.38 7.81 0.30
N HIS A 112 0.89 6.66 -0.16
CA HIS A 112 1.29 6.17 -1.48
C HIS A 112 0.90 7.13 -2.59
N VAL A 113 1.74 7.19 -3.61
CA VAL A 113 1.38 7.77 -4.90
C VAL A 113 0.23 6.95 -5.50
N ASP A 114 -0.73 7.61 -6.15
CA ASP A 114 -1.85 6.92 -6.78
C ASP A 114 -1.32 5.88 -7.79
N VAL A 115 -1.90 4.70 -7.76
CA VAL A 115 -1.51 3.59 -8.65
C VAL A 115 -1.76 3.89 -10.14
N LYS A 116 -2.57 4.90 -10.44
CA LYS A 116 -2.84 5.40 -11.80
C LYS A 116 -1.77 6.37 -12.31
N GLU A 117 -0.92 6.87 -11.41
CA GLU A 117 0.03 7.93 -11.74
C GLU A 117 1.17 7.40 -12.61
N PRO A 118 1.38 7.95 -13.83
CA PRO A 118 2.46 7.54 -14.73
C PRO A 118 3.80 8.14 -14.28
N ILE A 119 4.29 7.70 -13.14
CA ILE A 119 5.53 8.15 -12.52
C ILE A 119 6.65 7.11 -12.71
N THR A 120 7.90 7.55 -12.84
CA THR A 120 9.04 6.62 -12.91
C THR A 120 9.28 5.95 -11.54
N ILE A 121 9.88 4.75 -11.56
CA ILE A 121 10.25 4.02 -10.33
C ILE A 121 11.05 4.91 -9.38
N THR A 122 12.06 5.60 -9.90
CA THR A 122 12.95 6.44 -9.10
C THR A 122 12.21 7.61 -8.48
N GLU A 123 11.35 8.28 -9.22
CA GLU A 123 10.55 9.39 -8.70
C GLU A 123 9.54 8.93 -7.66
N LYS A 124 8.85 7.80 -7.91
CA LYS A 124 7.94 7.21 -6.92
C LYS A 124 8.66 6.90 -5.61
N ILE A 125 9.81 6.23 -5.68
CA ILE A 125 10.62 5.92 -4.50
C ILE A 125 11.00 7.20 -3.76
N LYS A 126 11.47 8.24 -4.45
CA LYS A 126 11.83 9.54 -3.84
C LYS A 126 10.66 10.25 -3.18
N ARG A 127 9.46 10.15 -3.76
CA ARG A 127 8.25 10.74 -3.18
C ARG A 127 7.79 10.02 -1.92
N GLU A 128 7.93 8.70 -1.87
CA GLU A 128 7.43 7.88 -0.76
C GLU A 128 8.46 7.68 0.37
N ALA A 129 9.75 7.63 0.06
CA ALA A 129 10.81 7.31 1.02
C ALA A 129 10.83 8.18 2.28
N PRO A 130 10.66 9.51 2.24
CA PRO A 130 10.68 10.33 3.45
C PRO A 130 9.60 9.97 4.47
N PHE A 131 8.45 9.45 4.02
CA PHE A 131 7.38 9.01 4.91
C PHE A 131 7.75 7.77 5.74
N HIS A 132 8.70 6.95 5.28
CA HIS A 132 9.12 5.77 6.01
C HIS A 132 9.72 6.11 7.38
N ALA A 133 10.48 7.20 7.48
CA ALA A 133 11.08 7.64 8.73
C ALA A 133 10.06 8.07 9.79
N ILE A 134 8.87 8.51 9.38
CA ILE A 134 7.82 9.06 10.25
C ILE A 134 6.60 8.14 10.40
N THR A 135 6.56 7.00 9.71
CA THR A 135 5.52 5.97 9.87
C THR A 135 6.11 4.73 10.53
N ARG A 136 6.60 4.89 11.76
CA ARG A 136 7.38 3.89 12.49
C ARG A 136 6.58 2.65 12.91
N GLY A 137 5.26 2.71 12.89
CA GLY A 137 4.35 1.59 13.16
C GLY A 137 4.30 0.55 12.04
N GLY A 138 4.76 0.93 10.85
CA GLY A 138 4.83 0.08 9.67
C GLY A 138 4.59 0.87 8.39
N HIS A 139 5.30 0.49 7.34
CA HIS A 139 5.22 1.10 6.02
C HIS A 139 5.72 0.12 4.97
N ILE A 140 5.37 0.37 3.71
CA ILE A 140 5.89 -0.37 2.57
C ILE A 140 5.76 0.51 1.32
N THR A 141 6.74 0.44 0.42
CA THR A 141 6.65 1.02 -0.93
C THR A 141 6.58 -0.11 -1.95
N TYR A 142 5.63 0.00 -2.88
CA TYR A 142 5.43 -0.96 -3.97
C TYR A 142 5.95 -0.40 -5.28
N VAL A 143 6.73 -1.21 -6.00
CA VAL A 143 7.14 -0.97 -7.39
C VAL A 143 6.47 -2.02 -8.26
N GLU A 144 5.77 -1.58 -9.29
CA GLU A 144 5.06 -2.46 -10.23
C GLU A 144 5.87 -2.59 -11.51
N LEU A 145 6.40 -3.79 -11.78
CA LEU A 145 7.12 -4.07 -13.02
C LEU A 145 6.23 -4.75 -14.04
N ASP A 146 6.49 -4.45 -15.30
CA ASP A 146 5.98 -5.22 -16.42
C ASP A 146 6.96 -6.36 -16.79
N GLY A 147 6.41 -7.43 -17.34
CA GLY A 147 7.20 -8.53 -17.88
C GLY A 147 7.87 -9.44 -16.85
N GLU A 148 8.87 -10.18 -17.32
CA GLU A 148 9.56 -11.20 -16.54
C GLU A 148 10.79 -10.62 -15.82
N ALA A 149 10.56 -10.07 -14.63
CA ALA A 149 11.60 -9.47 -13.79
C ALA A 149 12.81 -10.40 -13.56
N GLN A 150 12.59 -11.71 -13.51
CA GLN A 150 13.64 -12.73 -13.34
C GLN A 150 14.69 -12.71 -14.46
N LYS A 151 14.34 -12.27 -15.66
CA LYS A 151 15.26 -12.17 -16.81
C LYS A 151 16.14 -10.91 -16.76
N ASN A 152 15.85 -9.96 -15.88
CA ASN A 152 16.62 -8.71 -15.76
C ASN A 152 17.09 -8.45 -14.32
N VAL A 153 17.97 -9.32 -13.83
CA VAL A 153 18.54 -9.21 -12.48
C VAL A 153 19.24 -7.86 -12.24
N LYS A 154 19.86 -7.28 -13.29
CA LYS A 154 20.55 -5.97 -13.18
C LYS A 154 19.54 -4.85 -12.90
N ALA A 155 18.37 -4.87 -13.52
CA ALA A 155 17.31 -3.90 -13.23
C ALA A 155 16.81 -4.03 -11.79
N ILE A 156 16.57 -5.26 -11.33
CA ILE A 156 16.18 -5.52 -9.94
C ILE A 156 17.24 -4.99 -8.97
N ALA A 157 18.51 -5.30 -9.18
CA ALA A 157 19.61 -4.81 -8.35
C ALA A 157 19.65 -3.28 -8.31
N LYS A 158 19.42 -2.60 -9.44
CA LYS A 158 19.35 -1.15 -9.52
C LYS A 158 18.17 -0.58 -8.69
N ILE A 159 16.99 -1.20 -8.79
CA ILE A 159 15.81 -0.78 -8.00
C ILE A 159 16.10 -0.92 -6.50
N VAL A 160 16.63 -2.06 -6.08
CA VAL A 160 17.00 -2.31 -4.67
C VAL A 160 18.03 -1.27 -4.19
N LYS A 161 19.02 -0.96 -5.04
CA LYS A 161 20.00 0.08 -4.71
C LYS A 161 19.35 1.45 -4.53
N VAL A 162 18.44 1.85 -5.42
CA VAL A 162 17.72 3.12 -5.28
C VAL A 162 16.86 3.13 -4.01
N MET A 163 16.17 2.05 -3.71
CA MET A 163 15.40 1.92 -2.46
C MET A 163 16.30 2.11 -1.23
N HIS A 164 17.46 1.47 -1.22
CA HIS A 164 18.44 1.60 -0.14
C HIS A 164 18.97 3.03 -0.02
N ASP A 165 19.39 3.62 -1.13
CA ASP A 165 20.01 4.96 -1.14
C ASP A 165 19.01 6.06 -0.72
N GLU A 166 17.72 5.90 -1.00
CA GLU A 166 16.66 6.83 -0.63
C GLU A 166 16.07 6.54 0.77
N GLY A 167 16.46 5.46 1.44
CA GLY A 167 16.03 5.15 2.81
C GLY A 167 14.68 4.43 2.91
N ILE A 168 14.30 3.65 1.91
CA ILE A 168 13.11 2.78 2.00
C ILE A 168 13.34 1.70 3.05
N GLY A 169 12.57 1.71 4.13
CA GLY A 169 12.66 0.72 5.20
C GLY A 169 12.10 -0.65 4.82
N TYR A 170 11.05 -0.68 4.01
CA TYR A 170 10.47 -1.90 3.45
C TYR A 170 9.93 -1.64 2.04
N GLY A 171 10.42 -2.39 1.07
CA GLY A 171 10.00 -2.29 -0.32
C GLY A 171 9.54 -3.63 -0.89
N SER A 172 8.63 -3.58 -1.86
CA SER A 172 8.17 -4.74 -2.62
C SER A 172 8.29 -4.46 -4.10
N ILE A 173 8.88 -5.38 -4.83
CA ILE A 173 8.93 -5.37 -6.29
C ILE A 173 7.90 -6.39 -6.78
N ASN A 174 6.79 -5.88 -7.29
CA ASN A 174 5.71 -6.70 -7.79
C ASN A 174 5.85 -6.91 -9.31
N HIS A 175 5.63 -8.13 -9.75
CA HIS A 175 5.55 -8.46 -11.17
C HIS A 175 4.53 -9.59 -11.37
N PRO A 176 3.91 -9.70 -12.56
CA PRO A 176 3.00 -10.78 -12.86
C PRO A 176 3.69 -12.15 -12.76
N VAL A 177 3.06 -13.11 -12.08
CA VAL A 177 3.47 -14.51 -12.06
C VAL A 177 2.23 -15.34 -12.35
N ASP A 178 2.08 -15.77 -13.60
CA ASP A 178 0.92 -16.52 -14.04
C ASP A 178 1.31 -17.98 -14.29
N THR A 179 0.38 -18.89 -14.02
CA THR A 179 0.57 -20.31 -14.26
C THR A 179 -0.64 -20.86 -15.03
N CYS A 180 -0.39 -21.41 -16.20
CA CYS A 180 -1.42 -22.15 -16.93
C CYS A 180 -1.73 -23.45 -16.20
N GLN A 181 -2.99 -23.64 -15.78
CA GLN A 181 -3.42 -24.85 -15.07
C GLN A 181 -3.57 -26.05 -16.00
N ALA A 182 -3.63 -25.83 -17.32
CA ALA A 182 -3.76 -26.92 -18.29
C ALA A 182 -2.42 -27.56 -18.68
N CYS A 183 -1.33 -26.75 -18.85
CA CYS A 183 -0.05 -27.27 -19.32
C CYS A 183 1.14 -26.96 -18.40
N GLY A 184 0.92 -26.23 -17.31
CA GLY A 184 1.97 -25.89 -16.34
C GLY A 184 2.91 -24.76 -16.78
N TYR A 185 2.68 -24.10 -17.92
CA TYR A 185 3.49 -22.96 -18.35
C TYR A 185 3.46 -21.86 -17.28
N LYS A 186 4.63 -21.29 -16.98
CA LYS A 186 4.78 -20.15 -16.03
C LYS A 186 5.41 -18.96 -16.75
N GLY A 187 4.83 -17.79 -16.52
CA GLY A 187 5.30 -16.53 -17.12
C GLY A 187 4.23 -15.46 -17.04
N VAL A 188 4.38 -14.40 -17.82
CA VAL A 188 3.34 -13.39 -18.00
C VAL A 188 2.34 -13.90 -19.02
N ILE A 189 1.08 -14.06 -18.63
CA ILE A 189 -0.01 -14.51 -19.50
C ILE A 189 -1.10 -13.45 -19.50
N TYR A 190 -1.34 -12.82 -20.66
CA TYR A 190 -2.38 -11.81 -20.78
C TYR A 190 -3.78 -12.46 -20.84
N ASP A 191 -4.18 -12.96 -22.00
CA ASP A 191 -5.52 -13.53 -22.19
C ASP A 191 -5.49 -15.06 -22.14
N LYS A 192 -4.66 -15.67 -23.00
CA LYS A 192 -4.54 -17.12 -23.18
C LYS A 192 -3.10 -17.59 -23.04
N CYS A 193 -2.94 -18.83 -22.60
CA CYS A 193 -1.63 -19.47 -22.52
C CYS A 193 -0.93 -19.46 -23.88
N PRO A 194 0.31 -18.95 -23.99
CA PRO A 194 1.03 -18.93 -25.26
C PRO A 194 1.42 -20.32 -25.77
N VAL A 195 1.36 -21.35 -24.92
CA VAL A 195 1.74 -22.72 -25.27
C VAL A 195 0.53 -23.55 -25.70
N CYS A 196 -0.56 -23.58 -24.92
CA CYS A 196 -1.71 -24.45 -25.17
C CYS A 196 -3.02 -23.72 -25.42
N GLN A 197 -3.02 -22.40 -25.50
CA GLN A 197 -4.19 -21.54 -25.74
C GLN A 197 -5.31 -21.66 -24.67
N SER A 198 -5.06 -22.32 -23.56
CA SER A 198 -6.02 -22.41 -22.45
C SER A 198 -6.23 -21.06 -21.79
N GLU A 199 -7.47 -20.78 -21.40
CA GLU A 199 -7.85 -19.61 -20.58
C GLU A 199 -7.82 -19.93 -19.09
N ASN A 200 -7.60 -21.17 -18.69
CA ASN A 200 -7.51 -21.59 -17.30
C ASN A 200 -6.15 -21.18 -16.71
N ILE A 201 -6.07 -19.91 -16.28
CA ILE A 201 -4.84 -19.28 -15.82
C ILE A 201 -4.99 -18.90 -14.33
N MET A 202 -4.08 -19.41 -13.51
CA MET A 202 -3.90 -18.91 -12.14
C MET A 202 -3.00 -17.67 -12.18
N ARG A 203 -3.53 -16.53 -11.74
CA ARG A 203 -2.84 -15.23 -11.78
C ARG A 203 -2.37 -14.83 -10.39
N MET A 204 -1.10 -15.01 -10.08
CA MET A 204 -0.54 -14.56 -8.82
C MET A 204 -0.35 -13.04 -8.87
N ARG A 205 -1.04 -12.34 -8.00
CA ARG A 205 -0.96 -10.88 -7.85
C ARG A 205 -0.85 -10.51 -6.38
N ARG A 206 -0.17 -9.39 -6.13
CA ARG A 206 -0.11 -8.78 -4.80
C ARG A 206 -0.71 -7.39 -4.83
N ILE A 207 -1.57 -7.10 -3.86
CA ILE A 207 -2.08 -5.76 -3.60
C ILE A 207 -2.24 -5.55 -2.10
N THR A 208 -1.56 -4.55 -1.54
CA THR A 208 -1.49 -4.36 -0.09
C THR A 208 -1.15 -5.67 0.65
N GLY A 209 -2.02 -6.17 1.54
CA GLY A 209 -1.85 -7.45 2.23
C GLY A 209 -2.28 -8.67 1.42
N TYR A 210 -3.03 -8.49 0.32
CA TYR A 210 -3.48 -9.62 -0.49
C TYR A 210 -2.37 -10.17 -1.38
N LEU A 211 -2.16 -11.47 -1.29
CA LEU A 211 -1.31 -12.25 -2.19
C LEU A 211 -2.05 -13.54 -2.52
N THR A 212 -2.60 -13.66 -3.72
CA THR A 212 -3.38 -14.82 -4.14
C THR A 212 -3.34 -15.04 -5.63
N GLY A 213 -3.58 -16.30 -6.03
CA GLY A 213 -3.79 -16.70 -7.41
C GLY A 213 -5.25 -16.60 -7.88
N ASP A 214 -6.18 -16.21 -7.00
CA ASP A 214 -7.60 -16.04 -7.32
C ASP A 214 -8.08 -14.64 -6.94
N LEU A 215 -8.16 -13.76 -7.94
CA LEU A 215 -8.62 -12.37 -7.78
C LEU A 215 -10.12 -12.28 -7.44
N SER A 216 -10.90 -13.34 -7.63
CA SER A 216 -12.33 -13.34 -7.30
C SER A 216 -12.56 -13.24 -5.80
N THR A 217 -11.61 -13.70 -4.99
CA THR A 217 -11.65 -13.61 -3.53
C THR A 217 -11.39 -12.22 -2.98
N TRP A 218 -10.89 -11.30 -3.80
CA TRP A 218 -10.61 -9.94 -3.39
C TRP A 218 -11.88 -9.11 -3.30
N ASN A 219 -11.90 -8.13 -2.39
CA ASN A 219 -12.99 -7.16 -2.36
C ASN A 219 -12.98 -6.26 -3.61
N SER A 220 -14.11 -5.62 -3.91
CA SER A 220 -14.29 -4.81 -5.12
C SER A 220 -13.28 -3.66 -5.26
N ALA A 221 -12.93 -3.02 -4.14
CA ALA A 221 -11.97 -1.91 -4.13
C ALA A 221 -10.56 -2.38 -4.52
N LYS A 222 -10.13 -3.55 -4.04
CA LYS A 222 -8.81 -4.09 -4.38
C LYS A 222 -8.74 -4.64 -5.81
N ARG A 223 -9.83 -5.17 -6.34
CA ARG A 223 -9.92 -5.51 -7.76
C ARG A 223 -9.86 -4.26 -8.65
N ALA A 224 -10.49 -3.16 -8.22
CA ALA A 224 -10.40 -1.89 -8.94
C ALA A 224 -8.97 -1.33 -8.91
N GLU A 225 -8.33 -1.31 -7.74
CA GLU A 225 -6.96 -0.84 -7.59
C GLU A 225 -5.96 -1.67 -8.43
N GLU A 226 -6.12 -2.99 -8.50
CA GLU A 226 -5.27 -3.84 -9.33
C GLU A 226 -5.45 -3.55 -10.83
N ARG A 227 -6.69 -3.39 -11.27
CA ARG A 227 -7.02 -3.05 -12.66
C ARG A 227 -6.44 -1.69 -13.07
N ASP A 228 -6.47 -0.73 -12.16
CA ASP A 228 -6.10 0.66 -12.41
C ASP A 228 -4.58 0.90 -12.36
N ARG A 229 -3.79 -0.08 -11.91
CA ARG A 229 -2.33 0.05 -11.76
C ARG A 229 -1.61 0.28 -13.06
N VAL A 230 -0.83 1.34 -13.11
CA VAL A 230 0.18 1.53 -14.16
C VAL A 230 1.45 0.76 -13.84
N LYS A 231 2.19 0.36 -14.86
CA LYS A 231 3.50 -0.27 -14.72
C LYS A 231 4.58 0.79 -14.75
N HIS A 232 5.54 0.64 -13.86
CA HIS A 232 6.70 1.52 -13.76
C HIS A 232 7.82 0.93 -14.64
N GLY A 233 7.92 1.36 -15.87
CA GLY A 233 8.92 0.93 -16.86
C GLY A 233 10.01 1.97 -17.12
#